data_fdb6ab135460b37cf90880d30050e3ff
#
_entry.id   fdb6ab135460b37cf90880d30050e3ff
#
_cell.length_a   1.000
_cell.length_b   1.000
_cell.length_c   1.000
_cell.angle_alpha   90.00
_cell.angle_beta   90.00
_cell.angle_gamma   90.00
#
_symmetry.space_group_name_H-M   'P 1'
#
loop_
_entity.id
_entity.type
_entity.pdbx_description
1 polymer ?
#
loop_
_entity_poly.entity_id
_entity_poly.type
_entity_poly.pdbx_seq_one_letter_code
_entity_poly.pdbx_strand_id
1 'polypeptide(L)'
;MKKLLLFAAAVLAAGLLGWLPATQRDVGTLLPVQTLILSIRDGELVLEGGEGLRGTGGSWNEAMADLRATAPGDAFFGSTGQIILVDRAAALLEDVLGDPSLRPAARIYAGTGEPDPESATAYLDAHRSGITLQSLQAAALEGRETRLPLLVCREGRYWLKDG
;
A
#
# COMPACT_ATOMS: atom_id res chain seq x y z
N MET A 1 -10.06 55.48 -6.41
CA MET A 1 -11.27 54.67 -6.15
C MET A 1 -11.22 53.29 -6.83
N LYS A 2 -10.91 53.16 -8.15
CA LYS A 2 -10.88 51.84 -8.84
C LYS A 2 -9.90 50.84 -8.24
N LYS A 3 -8.71 51.24 -7.76
CA LYS A 3 -7.73 50.36 -7.16
C LYS A 3 -8.16 49.83 -5.77
N LEU A 4 -8.92 50.63 -5.02
CA LEU A 4 -9.46 50.23 -3.73
C LEU A 4 -10.58 49.21 -3.88
N LEU A 5 -11.42 49.36 -4.90
CA LEU A 5 -12.47 48.40 -5.25
C LEU A 5 -11.90 47.04 -5.72
N LEU A 6 -10.85 47.09 -6.52
CA LEU A 6 -10.14 45.86 -6.96
C LEU A 6 -9.50 45.11 -5.76
N PHE A 7 -8.90 45.84 -4.83
CA PHE A 7 -8.32 45.24 -3.63
C PHE A 7 -9.41 44.62 -2.73
N ALA A 8 -10.52 45.36 -2.51
CA ALA A 8 -11.63 44.82 -1.72
C ALA A 8 -12.28 43.58 -2.38
N ALA A 9 -12.43 43.56 -3.71
CA ALA A 9 -12.91 42.41 -4.45
C ALA A 9 -11.96 41.19 -4.35
N ALA A 10 -10.65 41.41 -4.40
CA ALA A 10 -9.65 40.38 -4.25
C ALA A 10 -9.65 39.75 -2.84
N VAL A 11 -9.79 40.59 -1.79
CA VAL A 11 -9.88 40.14 -0.39
C VAL A 11 -11.17 39.35 -0.17
N LEU A 12 -12.28 39.77 -0.75
CA LEU A 12 -13.59 39.11 -0.68
C LEU A 12 -13.55 37.75 -1.40
N ALA A 13 -12.91 37.68 -2.58
CA ALA A 13 -12.71 36.43 -3.33
C ALA A 13 -11.79 35.46 -2.58
N ALA A 14 -10.71 35.93 -1.98
CA ALA A 14 -9.83 35.12 -1.16
C ALA A 14 -10.54 34.58 0.10
N GLY A 15 -11.39 35.40 0.74
CA GLY A 15 -12.23 34.97 1.87
C GLY A 15 -13.26 33.92 1.49
N LEU A 16 -13.90 34.06 0.31
CA LEU A 16 -14.85 33.08 -0.20
C LEU A 16 -14.17 31.77 -0.62
N LEU A 17 -12.97 31.83 -1.19
CA LEU A 17 -12.16 30.63 -1.52
C LEU A 17 -11.63 29.92 -0.28
N GLY A 18 -11.33 30.65 0.80
CA GLY A 18 -10.94 30.08 2.09
C GLY A 18 -12.12 29.46 2.86
N TRP A 19 -13.36 29.75 2.47
CA TRP A 19 -14.59 29.16 3.05
C TRP A 19 -15.10 27.97 2.25
N LEU A 20 -14.49 27.63 1.11
CA LEU A 20 -14.73 26.31 0.52
C LEU A 20 -14.31 25.28 1.57
N PRO A 21 -15.21 24.39 2.01
CA PRO A 21 -14.82 23.31 2.91
C PRO A 21 -13.75 22.52 2.15
N ALA A 22 -12.49 22.77 2.48
CA ALA A 22 -11.46 21.79 2.23
C ALA A 22 -12.03 20.52 2.85
N THR A 23 -12.26 19.49 2.05
CA THR A 23 -12.59 18.16 2.58
C THR A 23 -11.40 17.75 3.43
N GLN A 24 -11.39 18.26 4.67
CA GLN A 24 -10.44 17.80 5.69
C GLN A 24 -10.84 16.36 5.93
N ARG A 25 -10.09 15.43 5.30
CA ARG A 25 -10.10 14.06 5.75
C ARG A 25 -9.67 14.10 7.21
N ASP A 26 -10.56 13.67 8.07
CA ASP A 26 -10.24 13.57 9.48
C ASP A 26 -9.11 12.54 9.61
N VAL A 27 -7.91 13.04 9.94
CA VAL A 27 -6.72 12.20 10.10
C VAL A 27 -6.93 11.13 11.18
N GLY A 28 -7.89 11.36 12.08
CA GLY A 28 -8.27 10.42 13.14
C GLY A 28 -8.97 9.15 12.65
N THR A 29 -9.47 9.13 11.39
CA THR A 29 -10.12 7.95 10.79
C THR A 29 -9.19 7.14 9.88
N LEU A 30 -7.97 7.62 9.64
CA LEU A 30 -7.00 6.92 8.79
C LEU A 30 -6.46 5.68 9.50
N LEU A 31 -6.60 4.52 8.87
CA LEU A 31 -6.02 3.25 9.29
C LEU A 31 -4.73 3.00 8.49
N PRO A 32 -3.54 3.13 9.08
CA PRO A 32 -2.29 2.94 8.36
C PRO A 32 -2.05 1.46 8.07
N VAL A 33 -2.00 1.09 6.80
CA VAL A 33 -1.65 -0.26 6.36
C VAL A 33 -0.13 -0.36 6.27
N GLN A 34 0.53 -0.90 7.28
CA GLN A 34 2.00 -1.00 7.32
C GLN A 34 2.53 -2.16 6.48
N THR A 35 1.87 -3.30 6.55
CA THR A 35 2.21 -4.49 5.76
C THR A 35 0.97 -4.95 5.01
N LEU A 36 1.15 -5.26 3.73
CA LEU A 36 0.12 -5.82 2.86
C LEU A 36 0.58 -7.19 2.38
N ILE A 37 -0.20 -8.22 2.70
CA ILE A 37 0.04 -9.60 2.27
C ILE A 37 -0.98 -9.96 1.20
N LEU A 38 -0.48 -10.46 0.08
CA LEU A 38 -1.27 -10.94 -1.03
C LEU A 38 -1.16 -12.46 -1.11
N SER A 39 -2.27 -13.15 -1.11
CA SER A 39 -2.33 -14.61 -1.30
C SER A 39 -3.49 -14.99 -2.22
N ILE A 40 -3.40 -16.14 -2.87
CA ILE A 40 -4.51 -16.69 -3.65
C ILE A 40 -5.01 -17.93 -2.89
N ARG A 41 -6.25 -17.86 -2.41
CA ARG A 41 -6.91 -18.93 -1.67
C ARG A 41 -8.19 -19.32 -2.43
N ASP A 42 -8.37 -20.59 -2.74
CA ASP A 42 -9.53 -21.13 -3.47
C ASP A 42 -9.81 -20.42 -4.82
N GLY A 43 -8.77 -19.87 -5.44
CA GLY A 43 -8.87 -19.16 -6.71
C GLY A 43 -9.21 -17.67 -6.59
N GLU A 44 -9.42 -17.16 -5.39
CA GLU A 44 -9.64 -15.74 -5.11
C GLU A 44 -8.37 -15.08 -4.57
N LEU A 45 -8.15 -13.83 -4.94
CA LEU A 45 -7.14 -12.98 -4.33
C LEU A 45 -7.61 -12.54 -2.95
N VAL A 46 -6.76 -12.75 -1.97
CA VAL A 46 -6.96 -12.31 -0.60
C VAL A 46 -5.86 -11.31 -0.25
N LEU A 47 -6.28 -10.13 0.19
CA LEU A 47 -5.42 -9.10 0.75
C LEU A 47 -5.59 -9.10 2.26
N GLU A 48 -4.48 -9.13 2.98
CA GLU A 48 -4.47 -9.06 4.45
C GLU A 48 -3.52 -7.94 4.89
N GLY A 49 -4.05 -7.04 5.71
CA GLY A 49 -3.28 -5.98 6.38
C GLY A 49 -3.27 -6.20 7.89
N GLY A 50 -2.52 -5.39 8.62
CA GLY A 50 -2.59 -5.35 10.09
C GLY A 50 -3.99 -4.97 10.59
N GLU A 51 -4.24 -5.15 11.88
CA GLU A 51 -5.50 -4.78 12.54
C GLU A 51 -6.75 -5.50 11.98
N GLY A 52 -6.58 -6.72 11.42
CA GLY A 52 -7.67 -7.51 10.87
C GLY A 52 -8.24 -7.00 9.54
N LEU A 53 -7.56 -6.07 8.88
CA LEU A 53 -7.93 -5.60 7.54
C LEU A 53 -7.83 -6.76 6.54
N ARG A 54 -8.92 -7.02 5.84
CA ARG A 54 -9.00 -8.07 4.82
C ARG A 54 -9.89 -7.64 3.67
N GLY A 55 -9.47 -7.96 2.45
CA GLY A 55 -10.26 -7.82 1.24
C GLY A 55 -10.09 -9.02 0.34
N THR A 56 -11.13 -9.36 -0.41
CA THR A 56 -11.16 -10.49 -1.34
C THR A 56 -11.69 -10.06 -2.69
N GLY A 57 -11.28 -10.74 -3.74
CA GLY A 57 -11.78 -10.48 -5.10
C GLY A 57 -11.14 -11.35 -6.16
N GLY A 58 -11.72 -11.36 -7.35
CA GLY A 58 -11.15 -12.04 -8.51
C GLY A 58 -9.99 -11.29 -9.18
N SER A 59 -9.79 -10.04 -8.78
CA SER A 59 -8.74 -9.15 -9.31
C SER A 59 -8.17 -8.25 -8.23
N TRP A 60 -7.01 -7.64 -8.51
CA TRP A 60 -6.39 -6.64 -7.63
C TRP A 60 -7.36 -5.51 -7.25
N ASN A 61 -8.02 -4.93 -8.26
CA ASN A 61 -8.94 -3.81 -8.06
C ASN A 61 -10.16 -4.19 -7.20
N GLU A 62 -10.72 -5.37 -7.40
CA GLU A 62 -11.85 -5.88 -6.61
C GLU A 62 -11.43 -6.12 -5.16
N ALA A 63 -10.32 -6.80 -4.93
CA ALA A 63 -9.82 -7.09 -3.58
C ALA A 63 -9.46 -5.80 -2.82
N MET A 64 -8.85 -4.80 -3.50
CA MET A 64 -8.56 -3.50 -2.92
C MET A 64 -9.84 -2.70 -2.62
N ALA A 65 -10.86 -2.79 -3.47
CA ALA A 65 -12.16 -2.16 -3.24
C ALA A 65 -12.87 -2.78 -2.04
N ASP A 66 -12.87 -4.12 -1.96
CA ASP A 66 -13.46 -4.87 -0.84
C ASP A 66 -12.74 -4.55 0.49
N LEU A 67 -11.40 -4.53 0.49
CA LEU A 67 -10.63 -4.14 1.67
C LEU A 67 -10.99 -2.74 2.16
N ARG A 68 -11.12 -1.76 1.24
CA ARG A 68 -11.52 -0.40 1.61
C ARG A 68 -12.96 -0.32 2.11
N ALA A 69 -13.86 -1.14 1.58
CA ALA A 69 -15.27 -1.16 1.97
C ALA A 69 -15.50 -1.83 3.32
N THR A 70 -14.69 -2.83 3.67
CA THR A 70 -14.80 -3.61 4.92
C THR A 70 -13.97 -3.02 6.06
N ALA A 71 -13.02 -2.13 5.77
CA ALA A 71 -12.18 -1.48 6.78
C ALA A 71 -13.04 -0.64 7.76
N PRO A 72 -12.74 -0.69 9.07
CA PRO A 72 -13.45 0.10 10.08
C PRO A 72 -13.16 1.61 10.00
N GLY A 73 -12.31 2.03 9.07
CA GLY A 73 -11.95 3.41 8.77
C GLY A 73 -11.32 3.53 7.40
N ASP A 74 -10.75 4.69 7.08
CA ASP A 74 -10.11 4.93 5.78
C ASP A 74 -8.75 4.21 5.71
N ALA A 75 -8.67 3.08 5.02
CA ALA A 75 -7.41 2.35 4.81
C ALA A 75 -6.40 3.22 4.05
N PHE A 76 -5.27 3.53 4.69
CA PHE A 76 -4.23 4.40 4.15
C PHE A 76 -2.99 3.61 3.74
N PHE A 77 -2.83 3.40 2.43
CA PHE A 77 -1.72 2.63 1.85
C PHE A 77 -0.45 3.46 1.63
N GLY A 78 -0.51 4.78 1.73
CA GLY A 78 0.67 5.66 1.67
C GLY A 78 1.67 5.43 2.81
N SER A 79 1.28 4.69 3.86
CA SER A 79 2.15 4.26 4.96
C SER A 79 2.74 2.87 4.75
N THR A 80 2.34 2.12 3.70
CA THR A 80 2.79 0.75 3.48
C THR A 80 4.31 0.69 3.40
N GLY A 81 4.90 -0.06 4.31
CA GLY A 81 6.33 -0.29 4.39
C GLY A 81 6.76 -1.59 3.72
N GLN A 82 5.89 -2.61 3.76
CA GLN A 82 6.18 -3.94 3.24
C GLN A 82 5.00 -4.50 2.47
N ILE A 83 5.31 -5.21 1.36
CA ILE A 83 4.35 -5.92 0.52
C ILE A 83 4.89 -7.34 0.32
N ILE A 84 4.07 -8.35 0.61
CA ILE A 84 4.46 -9.75 0.55
C ILE A 84 3.54 -10.46 -0.44
N LEU A 85 4.11 -10.99 -1.51
CA LEU A 85 3.42 -11.75 -2.55
C LEU A 85 3.59 -13.25 -2.25
N VAL A 86 2.56 -13.89 -1.68
CA VAL A 86 2.65 -15.29 -1.26
C VAL A 86 2.38 -16.23 -2.43
N ASP A 87 3.32 -17.13 -2.69
CA ASP A 87 3.21 -18.20 -3.69
C ASP A 87 2.72 -17.70 -5.07
N ARG A 88 1.50 -18.07 -5.48
CA ARG A 88 0.91 -17.71 -6.78
C ARG A 88 0.61 -16.21 -6.90
N ALA A 89 0.50 -15.48 -5.80
CA ALA A 89 0.27 -14.04 -5.86
C ALA A 89 1.45 -13.26 -6.44
N ALA A 90 2.61 -13.89 -6.64
CA ALA A 90 3.73 -13.31 -7.38
C ALA A 90 3.36 -12.91 -8.82
N ALA A 91 2.34 -13.54 -9.42
CA ALA A 91 1.83 -13.17 -10.73
C ALA A 91 1.16 -11.78 -10.76
N LEU A 92 0.77 -11.23 -9.60
CA LEU A 92 0.14 -9.91 -9.48
C LEU A 92 1.15 -8.77 -9.31
N LEU A 93 2.43 -9.05 -9.53
CA LEU A 93 3.49 -8.05 -9.37
C LEU A 93 3.26 -6.80 -10.22
N GLU A 94 2.79 -6.96 -11.47
CA GLU A 94 2.51 -5.84 -12.37
C GLU A 94 1.36 -4.97 -11.86
N ASP A 95 0.30 -5.57 -11.33
CA ASP A 95 -0.83 -4.83 -10.74
C ASP A 95 -0.38 -4.02 -9.53
N VAL A 96 0.45 -4.61 -8.66
CA VAL A 96 1.02 -3.95 -7.49
C VAL A 96 1.94 -2.80 -7.88
N LEU A 97 2.77 -2.99 -8.91
CA LEU A 97 3.67 -1.94 -9.42
C LEU A 97 2.89 -0.79 -10.07
N GLY A 98 1.72 -1.08 -10.65
CA GLY A 98 0.85 -0.10 -11.30
C GLY A 98 -0.04 0.70 -10.35
N ASP A 99 -0.17 0.34 -9.08
CA ASP A 99 -1.09 1.00 -8.14
C ASP A 99 -0.47 2.27 -7.52
N PRO A 100 -1.00 3.47 -7.88
CA PRO A 100 -0.47 4.73 -7.38
C PRO A 100 -0.80 5.00 -5.90
N SER A 101 -1.69 4.23 -5.29
CA SER A 101 -2.02 4.37 -3.87
C SER A 101 -0.95 3.78 -2.96
N LEU A 102 -0.12 2.88 -3.48
CA LEU A 102 0.98 2.27 -2.74
C LEU A 102 2.19 3.21 -2.66
N ARG A 103 2.88 3.14 -1.54
CA ARG A 103 4.09 3.94 -1.32
C ARG A 103 5.24 3.44 -2.22
N PRO A 104 5.88 4.29 -3.05
CA PRO A 104 7.00 3.88 -3.91
C PRO A 104 8.19 3.30 -3.15
N ALA A 105 8.40 3.75 -1.90
CA ALA A 105 9.45 3.25 -1.00
C ALA A 105 9.05 1.98 -0.22
N ALA A 106 7.85 1.41 -0.45
CA ALA A 106 7.47 0.13 0.13
C ALA A 106 8.39 -0.97 -0.37
N ARG A 107 8.86 -1.82 0.54
CA ARG A 107 9.69 -2.98 0.21
C ARG A 107 8.80 -4.12 -0.25
N ILE A 108 9.29 -4.88 -1.21
CA ILE A 108 8.53 -5.98 -1.78
C ILE A 108 9.28 -7.30 -1.62
N TYR A 109 8.53 -8.34 -1.30
CA TYR A 109 9.03 -9.68 -1.01
C TYR A 109 8.17 -10.72 -1.73
N ALA A 110 8.80 -11.78 -2.20
CA ALA A 110 8.09 -13.03 -2.43
C ALA A 110 7.87 -13.71 -1.08
N GLY A 111 6.78 -14.43 -0.90
CA GLY A 111 6.45 -15.11 0.34
C GLY A 111 6.10 -16.58 0.14
N THR A 112 6.32 -17.40 1.17
CA THR A 112 5.80 -18.78 1.23
C THR A 112 5.23 -19.07 2.61
N GLY A 113 4.23 -19.95 2.66
CA GLY A 113 3.51 -20.29 3.88
C GLY A 113 2.39 -19.31 4.20
N GLU A 114 2.06 -19.15 5.46
CA GLU A 114 0.97 -18.28 5.92
C GLU A 114 1.53 -17.20 6.84
N PRO A 115 2.10 -16.11 6.28
CA PRO A 115 2.60 -15.02 7.09
C PRO A 115 1.41 -14.24 7.71
N ASP A 116 1.56 -13.92 9.00
CA ASP A 116 0.70 -13.00 9.72
C ASP A 116 1.21 -11.57 9.56
N PRO A 117 0.36 -10.57 9.24
CA PRO A 117 0.80 -9.21 8.95
C PRO A 117 1.62 -8.55 10.07
N GLU A 118 1.20 -8.72 11.32
CA GLU A 118 1.86 -8.09 12.47
C GLU A 118 3.23 -8.72 12.75
N SER A 119 3.29 -10.05 12.77
CA SER A 119 4.53 -10.80 12.98
C SER A 119 5.51 -10.61 11.83
N ALA A 120 5.02 -10.57 10.59
CA ALA A 120 5.82 -10.28 9.41
C ALA A 120 6.39 -8.86 9.46
N THR A 121 5.58 -7.86 9.86
CA THR A 121 6.04 -6.48 10.06
C THR A 121 7.20 -6.43 11.04
N ALA A 122 7.01 -7.01 12.23
CA ALA A 122 8.04 -7.00 13.28
C ALA A 122 9.35 -7.68 12.82
N TYR A 123 9.24 -8.80 12.10
CA TYR A 123 10.41 -9.49 11.56
C TYR A 123 11.12 -8.66 10.47
N LEU A 124 10.38 -8.13 9.50
CA LEU A 124 10.94 -7.40 8.36
C LEU A 124 11.49 -6.02 8.75
N ASP A 125 11.00 -5.40 9.81
CA ASP A 125 11.58 -4.18 10.35
C ASP A 125 12.99 -4.38 10.91
N ALA A 126 13.25 -5.56 11.45
CA ALA A 126 14.59 -5.97 11.91
C ALA A 126 15.50 -6.49 10.78
N HIS A 127 14.91 -7.04 9.68
CA HIS A 127 15.62 -7.73 8.60
C HIS A 127 15.25 -7.13 7.24
N ARG A 128 15.61 -5.87 7.01
CA ARG A 128 15.19 -5.12 5.82
C ARG A 128 15.96 -5.52 4.57
N SER A 129 15.24 -5.77 3.47
CA SER A 129 15.84 -5.82 2.13
C SER A 129 15.96 -4.43 1.51
N GLY A 130 16.80 -4.30 0.49
CA GLY A 130 16.96 -3.07 -0.28
C GLY A 130 15.99 -2.88 -1.45
N ILE A 131 15.16 -3.89 -1.78
CA ILE A 131 14.27 -3.86 -2.95
C ILE A 131 12.97 -3.16 -2.60
N THR A 132 12.68 -2.05 -3.31
CA THR A 132 11.46 -1.26 -3.19
C THR A 132 10.64 -1.32 -4.46
N LEU A 133 9.35 -0.93 -4.40
CA LEU A 133 8.51 -0.80 -5.59
C LEU A 133 9.17 0.12 -6.62
N GLN A 134 9.68 1.27 -6.21
CA GLN A 134 10.36 2.21 -7.10
C GLN A 134 11.60 1.61 -7.78
N SER A 135 12.44 0.88 -7.03
CA SER A 135 13.64 0.25 -7.59
C SER A 135 13.29 -0.86 -8.57
N LEU A 136 12.21 -1.58 -8.31
CA LEU A 136 11.72 -2.63 -9.19
C LEU A 136 11.10 -2.07 -10.47
N GLN A 137 10.31 -0.98 -10.36
CA GLN A 137 9.79 -0.26 -11.54
C GLN A 137 10.94 0.26 -12.42
N ALA A 138 11.98 0.85 -11.82
CA ALA A 138 13.16 1.32 -12.57
C ALA A 138 13.87 0.16 -13.27
N ALA A 139 14.06 -0.96 -12.60
CA ALA A 139 14.68 -2.15 -13.20
C ALA A 139 13.85 -2.70 -14.36
N ALA A 140 12.52 -2.75 -14.23
CA ALA A 140 11.62 -3.19 -15.31
C ALA A 140 11.70 -2.27 -16.53
N LEU A 141 11.76 -0.95 -16.33
CA LEU A 141 11.93 0.02 -17.43
C LEU A 141 13.28 -0.13 -18.14
N GLU A 142 14.31 -0.55 -17.43
CA GLU A 142 15.65 -0.81 -17.98
C GLU A 142 15.80 -2.23 -18.56
N GLY A 143 14.75 -3.05 -18.51
CA GLY A 143 14.76 -4.43 -18.97
C GLY A 143 15.64 -5.35 -18.12
N ARG A 144 15.91 -4.97 -16.86
CA ARG A 144 16.71 -5.78 -15.92
C ARG A 144 15.80 -6.72 -15.15
N GLU A 145 16.14 -8.00 -15.16
CA GLU A 145 15.51 -8.97 -14.28
C GLU A 145 15.95 -8.71 -12.82
N THR A 146 14.99 -8.66 -11.92
CA THR A 146 15.23 -8.50 -10.50
C THR A 146 14.51 -9.61 -9.74
N ARG A 147 15.24 -10.36 -8.95
CA ARG A 147 14.66 -11.40 -8.09
C ARG A 147 14.25 -10.78 -6.76
N LEU A 148 13.04 -11.11 -6.33
CA LEU A 148 12.55 -10.67 -5.02
C LEU A 148 13.19 -11.47 -3.89
N PRO A 149 13.54 -10.82 -2.76
CA PRO A 149 13.90 -11.55 -1.55
C PRO A 149 12.73 -12.43 -1.12
N LEU A 150 13.02 -13.64 -0.69
CA LEU A 150 12.02 -14.62 -0.31
C LEU A 150 11.84 -14.66 1.21
N LEU A 151 10.66 -14.26 1.68
CA LEU A 151 10.22 -14.45 3.05
C LEU A 151 9.58 -15.82 3.20
N VAL A 152 10.19 -16.66 4.01
CA VAL A 152 9.67 -17.99 4.35
C VAL A 152 9.01 -17.91 5.71
N CYS A 153 7.73 -18.29 5.79
CA CYS A 153 6.99 -18.47 7.04
C CYS A 153 6.68 -19.95 7.26
N ARG A 154 7.14 -20.51 8.38
CA ARG A 154 6.83 -21.87 8.77
C ARG A 154 6.67 -21.97 10.28
N GLU A 155 5.53 -22.46 10.73
CA GLU A 155 5.21 -22.63 12.15
C GLU A 155 5.41 -21.33 12.96
N GLY A 156 5.01 -20.18 12.40
CA GLY A 156 5.15 -18.86 13.02
C GLY A 156 6.59 -18.31 13.09
N ARG A 157 7.55 -18.98 12.46
CA ARG A 157 8.94 -18.51 12.35
C ARG A 157 9.20 -17.96 10.96
N TYR A 158 10.04 -16.95 10.88
CA TYR A 158 10.36 -16.24 9.65
C TYR A 158 11.85 -16.35 9.31
N TRP A 159 12.13 -16.47 8.02
CA TRP A 159 13.49 -16.41 7.47
C TRP A 159 13.45 -15.60 6.18
N LEU A 160 14.41 -14.70 6.01
CA LEU A 160 14.63 -13.97 4.77
C LEU A 160 15.78 -14.64 4.02
N LYS A 161 15.54 -14.99 2.75
CA LYS A 161 16.56 -15.50 1.82
C LYS A 161 16.76 -14.46 0.73
N ASP A 162 18.01 -14.21 0.37
CA ASP A 162 18.33 -13.38 -0.80
C ASP A 162 17.79 -14.07 -2.06
N GLY A 163 17.21 -13.25 -2.97
CA GLY A 163 16.62 -13.72 -4.20
C GLY A 163 17.65 -14.00 -5.30
#